data_28e4744504d73bc15903a57d3f98f631
#
_entry.id   28e4744504d73bc15903a57d3f98f631
#
_cell.length_a   1.000
_cell.length_b   1.000
_cell.length_c   1.000
_cell.angle_alpha   90.00
_cell.angle_beta   90.00
_cell.angle_gamma   90.00
#
_symmetry.space_group_name_H-M   'P 1'
#
loop_
_entity.id
_entity.type
_entity.pdbx_description
1 polymer ?
#
loop_
_entity_poly.entity_id
_entity_poly.type
_entity_poly.pdbx_seq_one_letter_code
_entity_poly.pdbx_strand_id
1 'polypeptide(L)'
;MSQFGEDLSAELSQGRVSVGLYHTAGKGTRLAPLPGSENNNKPGVKIPAIISLEGKHVPSTILESVIKQTGSYASSRKGRLSVFWGDQVFIPTASCQIAPKYHVDILCSLGPMMGEAEWREKGMDKYGLIAQAKLGGAAQVEKVDHATAVQLLSSLGDIESVGASLGSFSVSFPMLRALLSEFSSELEARKGKLDSDPHLWMPMTLVEDSYLHLMQQKGVSADVAAKQHHRIAAMVQKFKSDPSSSGLQLFGPVDVGQDVLWWDYGQLLLYQKNTLRLTDDSAETRLMELFYGIATEDVAAGVDSHSMVSSSSLHTASLHRSVIVNTRCQHIEAEDTIVVNVTARRIVAGRGSILYNIVDSSEEGIKLGEGEVRVGVFSADSSQMVITSSTNIDGGIKTDFGYKKIIDIILGKNWDSPVLSNAMSFAQVYEANSDADPSSLEMIMSKMHDDTWELITNSTRSKSQKRINSEVQY
;
A
#
# COMPACT_ATOMS: atom_id res chain seq x y z
N MET A 1 5.30 30.42 4.86
CA MET A 1 3.84 30.63 4.85
C MET A 1 3.25 29.50 4.03
N SER A 2 2.21 28.84 4.54
CA SER A 2 1.57 27.76 3.79
C SER A 2 0.90 28.30 2.54
N GLN A 3 0.75 27.47 1.54
CA GLN A 3 0.01 27.76 0.31
C GLN A 3 -1.46 28.18 0.57
N PHE A 4 -1.96 27.89 1.79
CA PHE A 4 -3.33 28.15 2.25
C PHE A 4 -3.42 29.31 3.27
N GLY A 5 -2.35 30.09 3.48
CA GLY A 5 -2.35 31.22 4.39
C GLY A 5 -2.26 30.89 5.90
N GLU A 6 -2.18 29.60 6.26
CA GLU A 6 -2.08 29.16 7.67
C GLU A 6 -0.63 28.89 8.06
N ASP A 7 -0.26 29.25 9.29
CA ASP A 7 1.03 28.90 9.88
C ASP A 7 0.93 27.56 10.63
N LEU A 8 1.22 26.47 9.92
CA LEU A 8 1.21 25.13 10.49
C LEU A 8 2.14 24.97 11.70
N SER A 9 3.25 25.72 11.76
CA SER A 9 4.15 25.67 12.91
C SER A 9 3.49 26.24 14.16
N ALA A 10 2.78 27.36 14.00
CA ALA A 10 2.02 27.96 15.10
C ALA A 10 0.87 27.06 15.56
N GLU A 11 0.12 26.46 14.62
CA GLU A 11 -0.98 25.57 14.93
C GLU A 11 -0.52 24.29 15.66
N LEU A 12 0.57 23.66 15.17
CA LEU A 12 1.19 22.51 15.82
C LEU A 12 1.74 22.85 17.21
N SER A 13 2.43 24.01 17.36
CA SER A 13 3.03 24.42 18.63
C SER A 13 1.98 24.62 19.73
N GLN A 14 0.76 25.02 19.34
CA GLN A 14 -0.36 25.27 20.26
C GLN A 14 -1.26 24.03 20.44
N GLY A 15 -0.91 22.91 19.81
CA GLY A 15 -1.68 21.67 19.92
C GLY A 15 -3.10 21.76 19.33
N ARG A 16 -3.35 22.68 18.40
CA ARG A 16 -4.68 22.86 17.80
C ARG A 16 -4.95 21.86 16.67
N VAL A 17 -3.94 21.49 15.93
CA VAL A 17 -4.04 20.57 14.77
C VAL A 17 -3.17 19.35 14.95
N SER A 18 -3.51 18.28 14.23
CA SER A 18 -2.66 17.14 13.93
C SER A 18 -2.32 17.17 12.43
N VAL A 19 -1.10 16.83 12.08
CA VAL A 19 -0.66 16.77 10.67
C VAL A 19 -0.37 15.33 10.30
N GLY A 20 -0.99 14.83 9.23
CA GLY A 20 -0.71 13.54 8.63
C GLY A 20 0.12 13.71 7.37
N LEU A 21 1.24 12.99 7.28
CA LEU A 21 2.06 12.86 6.09
C LEU A 21 1.98 11.42 5.60
N TYR A 22 1.56 11.25 4.36
CA TYR A 22 1.44 9.93 3.74
C TYR A 22 2.62 9.67 2.81
N HIS A 23 3.40 8.64 3.14
CA HIS A 23 4.57 8.26 2.35
C HIS A 23 4.12 7.46 1.13
N THR A 24 4.14 8.10 -0.03
CA THR A 24 3.69 7.53 -1.31
C THR A 24 4.84 7.33 -2.30
N ALA A 25 6.07 7.57 -1.89
CA ALA A 25 7.24 7.51 -2.76
C ALA A 25 7.58 6.08 -3.21
N GLY A 26 8.24 5.99 -4.36
CA GLY A 26 8.71 4.76 -4.97
C GLY A 26 7.84 4.28 -6.13
N LYS A 27 8.49 3.64 -7.12
CA LYS A 27 7.85 3.15 -8.35
C LYS A 27 6.85 1.99 -8.15
N GLY A 28 6.72 1.45 -6.93
CA GLY A 28 5.80 0.35 -6.63
C GLY A 28 6.14 -0.96 -7.37
N THR A 29 7.41 -1.19 -7.64
CA THR A 29 7.88 -2.29 -8.50
C THR A 29 7.49 -3.68 -8.01
N ARG A 30 7.27 -3.85 -6.71
CA ARG A 30 6.77 -5.12 -6.14
C ARG A 30 5.27 -5.35 -6.37
N LEU A 31 4.53 -4.29 -6.69
CA LEU A 31 3.10 -4.34 -7.02
C LEU A 31 2.87 -4.28 -8.54
N ALA A 32 3.94 -4.10 -9.33
CA ALA A 32 3.83 -4.06 -10.78
C ALA A 32 3.10 -5.31 -11.33
N PRO A 33 2.26 -5.13 -12.37
CA PRO A 33 2.11 -3.95 -13.23
C PRO A 33 1.03 -2.93 -12.81
N LEU A 34 0.31 -3.14 -11.71
CA LEU A 34 -0.86 -2.33 -11.34
C LEU A 34 -0.56 -0.83 -11.23
N PRO A 35 0.55 -0.38 -10.59
CA PRO A 35 0.87 1.05 -10.50
C PRO A 35 1.07 1.73 -11.85
N GLY A 36 1.47 0.99 -12.90
CA GLY A 36 1.59 1.52 -14.25
C GLY A 36 0.26 2.07 -14.79
N SER A 37 -0.86 1.46 -14.40
CA SER A 37 -2.21 1.90 -14.74
C SER A 37 -2.66 3.15 -13.94
N GLU A 38 -2.00 3.44 -12.85
CA GLU A 38 -2.32 4.53 -11.94
C GLU A 38 -1.24 5.63 -11.96
N ASN A 39 -0.75 5.93 -13.13
CA ASN A 39 0.29 6.94 -13.35
C ASN A 39 1.55 6.71 -12.49
N ASN A 40 1.97 5.45 -12.40
CA ASN A 40 3.08 4.97 -11.57
C ASN A 40 2.90 5.25 -10.05
N ASN A 41 1.67 5.47 -9.62
CA ASN A 41 1.35 5.78 -8.24
C ASN A 41 0.85 4.51 -7.51
N LYS A 42 1.73 3.83 -6.78
CA LYS A 42 1.37 2.63 -6.01
C LYS A 42 0.17 2.84 -5.07
N PRO A 43 0.11 3.91 -4.27
CA PRO A 43 -1.04 4.17 -3.42
C PRO A 43 -2.34 4.52 -4.17
N GLY A 44 -2.24 4.85 -5.45
CA GLY A 44 -3.39 5.07 -6.34
C GLY A 44 -4.05 3.79 -6.85
N VAL A 45 -3.44 2.62 -6.62
CA VAL A 45 -4.02 1.34 -7.04
C VAL A 45 -5.36 1.13 -6.35
N LYS A 46 -6.38 0.78 -7.16
CA LYS A 46 -7.75 0.57 -6.72
C LYS A 46 -7.89 -0.74 -5.95
N ILE A 47 -8.68 -0.70 -4.91
CA ILE A 47 -9.06 -1.85 -4.09
C ILE A 47 -10.58 -2.07 -4.13
N PRO A 48 -11.11 -3.19 -3.62
CA PRO A 48 -12.53 -3.53 -3.72
C PRO A 48 -13.45 -2.74 -2.78
N ALA A 49 -13.05 -1.54 -2.37
CA ALA A 49 -13.90 -0.59 -1.65
C ALA A 49 -14.54 0.39 -2.64
N ILE A 50 -15.77 0.78 -2.41
CA ILE A 50 -16.48 1.75 -3.24
C ILE A 50 -16.68 3.04 -2.44
N ILE A 51 -16.36 4.15 -3.06
CA ILE A 51 -16.67 5.49 -2.54
C ILE A 51 -17.65 6.20 -3.47
N SER A 52 -18.43 7.09 -2.89
CA SER A 52 -19.32 7.96 -3.66
C SER A 52 -18.63 9.32 -3.86
N LEU A 53 -18.28 9.62 -5.10
CA LEU A 53 -17.63 10.87 -5.49
C LEU A 53 -18.54 11.58 -6.52
N GLU A 54 -19.02 12.76 -6.18
CA GLU A 54 -19.89 13.58 -7.06
C GLU A 54 -21.10 12.80 -7.62
N GLY A 55 -21.67 11.89 -6.81
CA GLY A 55 -22.83 11.06 -7.18
C GLY A 55 -22.48 9.83 -8.03
N LYS A 56 -21.20 9.58 -8.30
CA LYS A 56 -20.73 8.35 -8.95
C LYS A 56 -20.13 7.39 -7.92
N HIS A 57 -20.35 6.11 -8.11
CA HIS A 57 -19.68 5.06 -7.34
C HIS A 57 -18.40 4.66 -8.05
N VAL A 58 -17.27 4.88 -7.39
CA VAL A 58 -15.94 4.57 -7.93
C VAL A 58 -15.14 3.70 -6.96
N PRO A 59 -14.25 2.83 -7.45
CA PRO A 59 -13.37 2.08 -6.57
C PRO A 59 -12.46 3.01 -5.79
N SER A 60 -12.36 2.79 -4.48
CA SER A 60 -11.41 3.50 -3.63
C SER A 60 -9.98 3.06 -3.92
N THR A 61 -9.04 3.94 -3.68
CA THR A 61 -7.61 3.65 -3.75
C THR A 61 -7.06 3.12 -2.42
N ILE A 62 -5.89 2.52 -2.46
CA ILE A 62 -5.16 2.12 -1.23
C ILE A 62 -4.98 3.34 -0.33
N LEU A 63 -4.56 4.50 -0.88
CA LEU A 63 -4.31 5.72 -0.12
C LEU A 63 -5.56 6.23 0.61
N GLU A 64 -6.70 6.27 -0.06
CA GLU A 64 -7.97 6.71 0.57
C GLU A 64 -8.35 5.81 1.74
N SER A 65 -8.13 4.49 1.62
CA SER A 65 -8.36 3.55 2.72
C SER A 65 -7.37 3.76 3.87
N VAL A 66 -6.11 4.04 3.58
CA VAL A 66 -5.12 4.40 4.60
C VAL A 66 -5.51 5.70 5.30
N ILE A 67 -5.94 6.73 4.57
CA ILE A 67 -6.42 7.99 5.15
C ILE A 67 -7.65 7.75 6.04
N LYS A 68 -8.62 6.98 5.57
CA LYS A 68 -9.82 6.60 6.33
C LYS A 68 -9.44 5.94 7.66
N GLN A 69 -8.55 4.97 7.62
CA GLN A 69 -8.12 4.22 8.82
C GLN A 69 -7.32 5.11 9.77
N THR A 70 -6.30 5.82 9.28
CA THR A 70 -5.37 6.59 10.11
C THR A 70 -5.99 7.87 10.64
N GLY A 71 -7.07 8.36 10.04
CA GLY A 71 -7.89 9.46 10.55
C GLY A 71 -8.41 9.20 11.97
N SER A 72 -8.57 7.95 12.39
CA SER A 72 -8.93 7.55 13.75
C SER A 72 -7.94 8.04 14.82
N TYR A 73 -6.68 8.28 14.46
CA TYR A 73 -5.65 8.79 15.36
C TYR A 73 -5.60 10.33 15.44
N ALA A 74 -6.25 11.06 14.54
CA ALA A 74 -6.09 12.50 14.39
C ALA A 74 -6.35 13.28 15.70
N SER A 75 -7.41 12.95 16.44
CA SER A 75 -7.78 13.65 17.67
C SER A 75 -6.78 13.44 18.80
N SER A 76 -6.16 12.26 18.91
CA SER A 76 -5.16 11.94 19.92
C SER A 76 -3.74 12.43 19.56
N ARG A 77 -3.53 12.95 18.36
CA ARG A 77 -2.22 13.36 17.81
C ARG A 77 -2.10 14.88 17.59
N LYS A 78 -2.91 15.70 18.28
CA LYS A 78 -2.78 17.16 18.22
C LYS A 78 -1.39 17.61 18.69
N GLY A 79 -0.81 18.61 18.00
CA GLY A 79 0.55 19.09 18.24
C GLY A 79 1.64 18.14 17.71
N ARG A 80 1.31 17.26 16.79
CA ARG A 80 2.23 16.25 16.25
C ARG A 80 2.15 16.13 14.74
N LEU A 81 3.26 15.74 14.13
CA LEU A 81 3.33 15.21 12.77
C LEU A 81 3.28 13.68 12.86
N SER A 82 2.30 13.07 12.24
CA SER A 82 2.21 11.62 12.05
C SER A 82 2.62 11.26 10.62
N VAL A 83 3.42 10.22 10.45
CA VAL A 83 3.85 9.70 9.15
C VAL A 83 3.26 8.32 8.99
N PHE A 84 2.55 8.11 7.88
CA PHE A 84 1.88 6.86 7.55
C PHE A 84 2.37 6.31 6.21
N TRP A 85 2.47 4.98 6.10
CA TRP A 85 2.73 4.32 4.83
C TRP A 85 1.47 4.28 4.00
N GLY A 86 1.57 4.74 2.74
CA GLY A 86 0.42 4.89 1.85
C GLY A 86 -0.04 3.60 1.16
N ASP A 87 0.50 2.44 1.55
CA ASP A 87 0.21 1.13 0.94
C ASP A 87 -0.20 0.05 1.94
N GLN A 88 -0.45 0.41 3.19
CA GLN A 88 -0.81 -0.52 4.26
C GLN A 88 -2.01 -0.02 5.03
N VAL A 89 -3.03 -0.85 5.12
CA VAL A 89 -4.21 -0.64 5.98
C VAL A 89 -4.10 -1.55 7.19
N PHE A 90 -4.33 -1.03 8.38
CA PHE A 90 -4.38 -1.84 9.59
C PHE A 90 -5.59 -1.45 10.44
N ILE A 91 -6.25 -2.46 11.01
CA ILE A 91 -7.39 -2.24 11.91
C ILE A 91 -6.92 -2.55 13.33
N PRO A 92 -6.74 -1.53 14.18
CA PRO A 92 -6.28 -1.74 15.55
C PRO A 92 -7.33 -2.45 16.39
N THR A 93 -6.88 -3.32 17.29
CA THR A 93 -7.70 -3.94 18.32
C THR A 93 -7.55 -3.24 19.68
N ALA A 94 -6.57 -2.32 19.78
CA ALA A 94 -6.42 -1.42 20.91
C ALA A 94 -6.98 -0.01 20.61
N SER A 95 -7.22 0.80 21.64
CA SER A 95 -7.77 2.14 21.49
C SER A 95 -6.84 3.08 20.72
N CYS A 96 -7.37 3.77 19.70
CA CYS A 96 -6.66 4.83 18.98
C CYS A 96 -6.59 6.16 19.75
N GLN A 97 -7.37 6.31 20.83
CA GLN A 97 -7.53 7.55 21.59
C GLN A 97 -6.60 7.61 22.81
N ILE A 98 -5.39 7.07 22.67
CA ILE A 98 -4.38 7.08 23.74
C ILE A 98 -3.58 8.38 23.68
N ALA A 99 -3.50 9.09 24.80
CA ALA A 99 -2.65 10.27 24.91
C ALA A 99 -1.18 9.89 24.66
N PRO A 100 -0.44 10.69 23.88
CA PRO A 100 0.98 10.43 23.61
C PRO A 100 1.82 10.43 24.88
N LYS A 101 2.66 9.42 25.04
CA LYS A 101 3.62 9.28 26.15
C LYS A 101 5.05 9.64 25.73
N TYR A 102 5.32 9.70 24.43
CA TYR A 102 6.65 9.83 23.86
C TYR A 102 6.73 11.01 22.89
N HIS A 103 7.92 11.58 22.75
CA HIS A 103 8.18 12.55 21.69
C HIS A 103 8.20 11.93 20.30
N VAL A 104 8.72 10.70 20.22
CA VAL A 104 8.63 9.82 19.04
C VAL A 104 7.87 8.57 19.45
N ASP A 105 6.75 8.33 18.84
CA ASP A 105 6.00 7.09 19.04
C ASP A 105 5.82 6.34 17.71
N ILE A 106 5.91 5.01 17.77
CA ILE A 106 5.79 4.12 16.62
C ILE A 106 4.64 3.16 16.87
N LEU A 107 3.76 3.03 15.88
CA LEU A 107 2.65 2.08 15.92
C LEU A 107 3.21 0.66 15.76
N CYS A 108 2.89 -0.21 16.70
CA CYS A 108 3.34 -1.59 16.69
C CYS A 108 2.36 -2.53 17.40
N SER A 109 2.35 -3.79 16.98
CA SER A 109 1.61 -4.85 17.65
C SER A 109 2.50 -5.47 18.73
N LEU A 110 2.24 -5.14 19.98
CA LEU A 110 3.06 -5.57 21.12
C LEU A 110 2.62 -6.94 21.65
N GLY A 111 3.61 -7.76 22.02
CA GLY A 111 3.43 -9.03 22.70
C GLY A 111 4.63 -9.39 23.57
N PRO A 112 4.63 -10.52 24.25
CA PRO A 112 5.80 -11.01 24.97
C PRO A 112 6.94 -11.28 23.98
N MET A 113 8.20 -11.26 24.47
CA MET A 113 9.35 -11.67 23.66
C MET A 113 9.16 -13.09 23.16
N MET A 114 9.20 -13.29 21.85
CA MET A 114 8.99 -14.56 21.19
C MET A 114 10.24 -15.43 21.29
N GLY A 115 10.05 -16.77 21.27
CA GLY A 115 11.15 -17.71 21.06
C GLY A 115 11.63 -17.74 19.60
N GLU A 116 12.82 -18.30 19.35
CA GLU A 116 13.42 -18.31 18.01
C GLU A 116 12.55 -19.01 16.95
N ALA A 117 11.86 -20.09 17.32
CA ALA A 117 10.97 -20.81 16.39
C ALA A 117 9.78 -19.95 15.93
N GLU A 118 9.11 -19.32 16.88
CA GLU A 118 7.98 -18.40 16.60
C GLU A 118 8.43 -17.16 15.82
N TRP A 119 9.64 -16.65 16.12
CA TRP A 119 10.25 -15.54 15.40
C TRP A 119 10.41 -15.83 13.91
N ARG A 120 10.90 -17.05 13.59
CA ARG A 120 11.06 -17.50 12.20
C ARG A 120 9.70 -17.73 11.51
N GLU A 121 8.77 -18.38 12.22
CA GLU A 121 7.43 -18.65 11.70
C GLU A 121 6.69 -17.38 11.32
N LYS A 122 6.78 -16.36 12.17
CA LYS A 122 6.16 -15.04 11.94
C LYS A 122 6.97 -14.12 11.02
N GLY A 123 8.18 -14.54 10.59
CA GLY A 123 9.03 -13.75 9.70
C GLY A 123 9.46 -12.41 10.29
N MET A 124 9.72 -12.36 11.61
CA MET A 124 10.05 -11.13 12.33
C MET A 124 11.37 -10.48 11.86
N ASP A 125 12.24 -11.27 11.25
CA ASP A 125 13.47 -10.80 10.58
C ASP A 125 13.23 -9.89 9.37
N LYS A 126 12.00 -9.78 8.90
CA LYS A 126 11.61 -8.92 7.77
C LYS A 126 11.10 -7.55 8.18
N TYR A 127 10.87 -7.32 9.48
CA TYR A 127 10.26 -6.13 10.03
C TYR A 127 11.21 -5.32 10.91
N GLY A 128 10.87 -4.03 11.10
CA GLY A 128 11.35 -3.25 12.23
C GLY A 128 10.67 -3.73 13.51
N LEU A 129 11.41 -3.77 14.59
CA LEU A 129 10.92 -4.25 15.88
C LEU A 129 11.14 -3.17 16.94
N ILE A 130 10.13 -2.98 17.79
CA ILE A 130 10.20 -2.12 18.95
C ILE A 130 10.19 -2.98 20.19
N ALA A 131 11.16 -2.80 21.07
CA ALA A 131 11.18 -3.41 22.38
C ALA A 131 10.95 -2.35 23.46
N GLN A 132 10.16 -2.70 24.47
CA GLN A 132 9.91 -1.88 25.65
C GLN A 132 10.46 -2.57 26.89
N ALA A 133 11.19 -1.83 27.72
CA ALA A 133 11.72 -2.34 28.99
C ALA A 133 10.73 -2.15 30.14
N LYS A 134 10.75 -3.03 31.14
CA LYS A 134 9.90 -2.98 32.35
C LYS A 134 10.11 -1.70 33.16
N LEU A 135 11.32 -1.20 33.24
CA LEU A 135 11.68 0.00 33.98
C LEU A 135 11.53 1.31 33.17
N GLY A 136 10.93 1.21 32.00
CA GLY A 136 10.82 2.30 31.03
C GLY A 136 12.01 2.33 30.06
N GLY A 137 11.83 3.06 28.97
CA GLY A 137 12.74 3.04 27.82
C GLY A 137 12.28 2.08 26.76
N ALA A 138 12.65 2.38 25.52
CA ALA A 138 12.36 1.54 24.38
C ALA A 138 13.48 1.68 23.34
N ALA A 139 13.69 0.65 22.54
CA ALA A 139 14.64 0.65 21.44
C ALA A 139 14.03 0.03 20.18
N GLN A 140 14.55 0.44 19.03
CA GLN A 140 14.25 -0.13 17.73
C GLN A 140 15.43 -0.93 17.21
N VAL A 141 15.12 -2.08 16.64
CA VAL A 141 16.02 -2.85 15.77
C VAL A 141 15.33 -3.09 14.43
N GLU A 142 16.10 -3.25 13.36
CA GLU A 142 15.54 -3.30 12.00
C GLU A 142 16.08 -4.50 11.24
N LYS A 143 15.19 -5.43 10.89
CA LYS A 143 15.49 -6.58 10.02
C LYS A 143 16.67 -7.40 10.53
N VAL A 144 16.55 -7.93 11.72
CA VAL A 144 17.57 -8.74 12.39
C VAL A 144 17.00 -10.12 12.76
N ASP A 145 17.86 -11.13 12.84
CA ASP A 145 17.49 -12.44 13.38
C ASP A 145 17.25 -12.38 14.89
N HIS A 146 16.67 -13.43 15.45
CA HIS A 146 16.32 -13.51 16.86
C HIS A 146 17.54 -13.33 17.79
N ALA A 147 18.66 -14.00 17.50
CA ALA A 147 19.86 -13.94 18.34
C ALA A 147 20.43 -12.52 18.38
N THR A 148 20.51 -11.87 17.21
CA THR A 148 20.95 -10.48 17.08
C THR A 148 19.98 -9.53 17.81
N ALA A 149 18.66 -9.73 17.68
CA ALA A 149 17.68 -8.91 18.41
C ALA A 149 17.87 -9.00 19.92
N VAL A 150 17.99 -10.23 20.47
CA VAL A 150 18.22 -10.46 21.90
C VAL A 150 19.50 -9.76 22.36
N GLN A 151 20.59 -9.88 21.61
CA GLN A 151 21.86 -9.23 21.95
C GLN A 151 21.75 -7.71 21.97
N LEU A 152 21.18 -7.11 20.91
CA LEU A 152 21.05 -5.65 20.80
C LEU A 152 20.14 -5.05 21.87
N LEU A 153 19.07 -5.76 22.22
CA LEU A 153 18.09 -5.32 23.19
C LEU A 153 18.49 -5.60 24.64
N SER A 154 19.54 -6.39 24.87
CA SER A 154 20.04 -6.70 26.23
C SER A 154 20.42 -5.45 27.04
N SER A 155 20.83 -4.38 26.38
CA SER A 155 21.17 -3.08 26.98
C SER A 155 19.96 -2.35 27.60
N LEU A 156 18.73 -2.75 27.24
CA LEU A 156 17.49 -2.21 27.85
C LEU A 156 17.18 -2.83 29.23
N GLY A 157 17.87 -3.91 29.60
CA GLY A 157 17.55 -4.71 30.79
C GLY A 157 16.36 -5.67 30.54
N ASP A 158 15.50 -5.84 31.54
CA ASP A 158 14.33 -6.71 31.43
C ASP A 158 13.32 -6.17 30.41
N ILE A 159 13.12 -6.90 29.34
CA ILE A 159 12.14 -6.57 28.32
C ILE A 159 10.75 -6.93 28.77
N GLU A 160 9.82 -5.98 28.70
CA GLU A 160 8.39 -6.16 28.99
C GLU A 160 7.66 -6.70 27.77
N SER A 161 7.89 -6.07 26.62
CA SER A 161 7.20 -6.42 25.37
C SER A 161 8.07 -6.13 24.15
N VAL A 162 7.81 -6.87 23.07
CA VAL A 162 8.41 -6.66 21.74
C VAL A 162 7.30 -6.74 20.71
N GLY A 163 7.35 -5.92 19.69
CA GLY A 163 6.36 -5.94 18.61
C GLY A 163 6.89 -5.54 17.26
N ALA A 164 6.24 -6.06 16.23
CA ALA A 164 6.48 -5.64 14.87
C ALA A 164 6.01 -4.20 14.67
N SER A 165 6.89 -3.35 14.15
CA SER A 165 6.55 -2.00 13.72
C SER A 165 5.68 -2.05 12.48
N LEU A 166 4.57 -1.32 12.48
CA LEU A 166 3.77 -1.07 11.28
C LEU A 166 4.39 0.02 10.37
N GLY A 167 5.60 0.49 10.69
CA GLY A 167 6.28 1.54 9.95
C GLY A 167 5.75 2.96 10.18
N SER A 168 4.53 3.09 10.66
CA SER A 168 3.90 4.38 10.95
C SER A 168 4.37 4.93 12.29
N PHE A 169 4.67 6.23 12.33
CA PHE A 169 5.16 6.89 13.54
C PHE A 169 4.62 8.30 13.68
N SER A 170 4.77 8.87 14.87
CA SER A 170 4.43 10.26 15.10
C SER A 170 5.51 10.97 15.93
N VAL A 171 5.74 12.23 15.62
CA VAL A 171 6.70 13.07 16.34
C VAL A 171 6.03 14.30 16.91
N SER A 172 6.35 14.65 18.17
CA SER A 172 5.88 15.88 18.79
C SER A 172 6.48 17.11 18.09
N PHE A 173 5.80 18.25 18.15
CA PHE A 173 6.31 19.48 17.53
C PHE A 173 7.72 19.89 18.02
N PRO A 174 8.07 19.81 19.33
CA PRO A 174 9.44 20.08 19.77
C PRO A 174 10.47 19.16 19.13
N MET A 175 10.18 17.85 19.03
CA MET A 175 11.07 16.89 18.38
C MET A 175 11.18 17.13 16.88
N LEU A 176 10.07 17.44 16.22
CA LEU A 176 10.06 17.80 14.80
C LEU A 176 10.96 18.99 14.53
N ARG A 177 10.91 20.03 15.36
CA ARG A 177 11.81 21.19 15.24
C ARG A 177 13.27 20.80 15.42
N ALA A 178 13.59 19.94 16.39
CA ALA A 178 14.96 19.48 16.61
C ALA A 178 15.49 18.73 15.40
N LEU A 179 14.69 17.82 14.82
CA LEU A 179 15.03 17.07 13.60
C LEU A 179 15.22 18.00 12.39
N LEU A 180 14.28 18.90 12.13
CA LEU A 180 14.40 19.86 11.02
C LEU A 180 15.62 20.77 11.16
N SER A 181 15.98 21.17 12.36
CA SER A 181 17.17 21.96 12.64
C SER A 181 18.45 21.15 12.39
N GLU A 182 18.49 19.91 12.88
CA GLU A 182 19.69 19.05 12.76
C GLU A 182 19.97 18.67 11.30
N PHE A 183 18.94 18.42 10.53
CA PHE A 183 19.05 17.97 9.13
C PHE A 183 18.79 19.08 8.11
N SER A 184 18.88 20.36 8.50
CA SER A 184 18.58 21.49 7.62
C SER A 184 19.44 21.51 6.35
N SER A 185 20.74 21.20 6.48
CA SER A 185 21.68 21.17 5.35
C SER A 185 21.32 20.07 4.33
N GLU A 186 20.94 18.89 4.80
CA GLU A 186 20.53 17.79 3.94
C GLU A 186 19.18 18.07 3.27
N LEU A 187 18.25 18.69 3.99
CA LEU A 187 16.95 19.09 3.44
C LEU A 187 17.12 20.12 2.31
N GLU A 188 18.00 21.10 2.49
CA GLU A 188 18.34 22.07 1.45
C GLU A 188 19.02 21.41 0.24
N ALA A 189 20.03 20.56 0.48
CA ALA A 189 20.76 19.88 -0.58
C ALA A 189 19.91 18.89 -1.37
N ARG A 190 18.91 18.27 -0.74
CA ARG A 190 18.02 17.26 -1.34
C ARG A 190 16.63 17.79 -1.72
N LYS A 191 16.46 19.10 -1.84
CA LYS A 191 15.19 19.74 -2.19
C LYS A 191 14.01 19.27 -1.29
N GLY A 192 14.26 19.20 0.02
CA GLY A 192 13.27 18.76 1.01
C GLY A 192 13.13 17.26 1.19
N LYS A 193 13.96 16.43 0.58
CA LYS A 193 14.00 15.00 0.80
C LYS A 193 15.04 14.65 1.86
N LEU A 194 14.63 13.86 2.84
CA LEU A 194 15.49 13.32 3.88
C LEU A 194 15.43 11.80 3.83
N ASP A 195 16.58 11.17 3.69
CA ASP A 195 16.75 9.72 3.83
C ASP A 195 17.07 9.43 5.30
N SER A 196 16.09 8.88 6.03
CA SER A 196 16.19 8.61 7.46
C SER A 196 16.13 7.13 7.82
N ASP A 197 15.89 6.24 6.86
CA ASP A 197 15.79 4.81 7.11
C ASP A 197 17.13 4.10 6.90
N PRO A 198 17.59 3.29 7.80
CA PRO A 198 17.15 2.97 9.18
C PRO A 198 17.91 3.77 10.24
N HIS A 199 18.53 4.87 9.88
CA HIS A 199 19.59 5.52 10.61
C HIS A 199 19.14 6.63 11.56
N LEU A 200 17.86 6.78 11.83
CA LEU A 200 17.36 7.81 12.75
C LEU A 200 16.98 7.22 14.12
N TRP A 201 16.14 6.21 14.15
CA TRP A 201 15.62 5.67 15.41
C TRP A 201 16.65 4.75 16.10
N MET A 202 17.38 3.92 15.34
CA MET A 202 18.40 3.04 15.90
C MET A 202 19.53 3.81 16.62
N PRO A 203 20.18 4.84 16.02
CA PRO A 203 21.20 5.59 16.74
C PRO A 203 20.64 6.45 17.87
N MET A 204 19.33 6.72 17.89
CA MET A 204 18.64 7.43 18.97
C MET A 204 18.41 6.54 20.19
N THR A 205 18.26 5.23 20.00
CA THR A 205 17.74 4.29 21.00
C THR A 205 18.71 3.18 21.40
N LEU A 206 19.69 2.86 20.57
CA LEU A 206 20.72 1.86 20.85
C LEU A 206 21.97 2.52 21.44
N VAL A 207 22.67 1.80 22.30
CA VAL A 207 24.03 2.19 22.72
C VAL A 207 24.99 2.11 21.54
N GLU A 208 26.05 2.89 21.56
CA GLU A 208 26.98 3.05 20.45
C GLU A 208 27.53 1.71 19.93
N ASP A 209 28.08 0.86 20.80
CA ASP A 209 28.64 -0.43 20.41
C ASP A 209 27.64 -1.32 19.68
N SER A 210 26.40 -1.39 20.17
CA SER A 210 25.32 -2.14 19.54
C SER A 210 24.96 -1.59 18.16
N TYR A 211 24.87 -0.28 18.05
CA TYR A 211 24.58 0.37 16.78
C TYR A 211 25.71 0.16 15.76
N LEU A 212 26.97 0.35 16.15
CA LEU A 212 28.13 0.14 15.30
C LEU A 212 28.19 -1.31 14.78
N HIS A 213 28.02 -2.28 15.70
CA HIS A 213 28.01 -3.69 15.33
C HIS A 213 26.94 -4.00 14.27
N LEU A 214 25.72 -3.54 14.48
CA LEU A 214 24.62 -3.73 13.54
C LEU A 214 24.89 -3.08 12.18
N MET A 215 25.44 -1.86 12.19
CA MET A 215 25.72 -1.13 10.95
C MET A 215 26.85 -1.77 10.13
N GLN A 216 27.85 -2.34 10.80
CA GLN A 216 28.91 -3.12 10.14
C GLN A 216 28.34 -4.38 9.47
N GLN A 217 27.41 -5.10 10.11
CA GLN A 217 26.70 -6.23 9.48
C GLN A 217 25.92 -5.82 8.23
N LYS A 218 25.43 -4.58 8.19
CA LYS A 218 24.75 -3.99 7.04
C LYS A 218 25.70 -3.38 5.98
N GLY A 219 27.02 -3.55 6.15
CA GLY A 219 28.04 -3.06 5.21
C GLY A 219 28.41 -1.58 5.36
N VAL A 220 28.02 -0.92 6.45
CA VAL A 220 28.42 0.47 6.74
C VAL A 220 29.72 0.48 7.53
N SER A 221 30.67 1.34 7.17
CA SER A 221 31.95 1.45 7.90
C SER A 221 31.73 1.95 9.33
N ALA A 222 32.59 1.50 10.26
CA ALA A 222 32.53 1.91 11.67
C ALA A 222 32.60 3.42 11.84
N ASP A 223 33.48 4.12 11.09
CA ASP A 223 33.62 5.57 11.16
C ASP A 223 32.36 6.33 10.75
N VAL A 224 31.67 5.85 9.71
CA VAL A 224 30.40 6.46 9.23
C VAL A 224 29.31 6.23 10.27
N ALA A 225 29.21 5.00 10.80
CA ALA A 225 28.23 4.65 11.83
C ALA A 225 28.47 5.44 13.13
N ALA A 226 29.72 5.55 13.60
CA ALA A 226 30.07 6.31 14.80
C ALA A 226 29.74 7.81 14.65
N LYS A 227 30.09 8.41 13.52
CA LYS A 227 29.72 9.81 13.23
C LYS A 227 28.20 10.04 13.28
N GLN A 228 27.43 9.14 12.70
CA GLN A 228 25.96 9.24 12.72
C GLN A 228 25.41 9.05 14.14
N HIS A 229 25.92 8.08 14.90
CA HIS A 229 25.51 7.86 16.29
C HIS A 229 25.82 9.09 17.16
N HIS A 230 27.05 9.60 17.12
CA HIS A 230 27.44 10.79 17.86
C HIS A 230 26.63 12.03 17.50
N ARG A 231 26.33 12.20 16.22
CA ARG A 231 25.47 13.29 15.73
C ARG A 231 24.08 13.23 16.36
N ILE A 232 23.43 12.06 16.29
CA ILE A 232 22.09 11.89 16.84
C ILE A 232 22.11 11.99 18.38
N ALA A 233 23.12 11.42 19.04
CA ALA A 233 23.29 11.53 20.49
C ALA A 233 23.43 13.02 20.93
N ALA A 234 24.22 13.81 20.21
CA ALA A 234 24.37 15.25 20.49
C ALA A 234 23.04 16.01 20.30
N MET A 235 22.30 15.73 19.22
CA MET A 235 20.97 16.28 18.99
C MET A 235 20.02 15.93 20.13
N VAL A 236 19.98 14.67 20.57
CA VAL A 236 19.14 14.21 21.69
C VAL A 236 19.52 14.88 23.00
N GLN A 237 20.80 15.04 23.30
CA GLN A 237 21.26 15.76 24.52
C GLN A 237 20.80 17.22 24.51
N LYS A 238 20.99 17.91 23.39
CA LYS A 238 20.50 19.29 23.21
C LYS A 238 18.98 19.36 23.36
N PHE A 239 18.24 18.43 22.77
CA PHE A 239 16.79 18.34 22.86
C PHE A 239 16.33 18.16 24.31
N LYS A 240 16.93 17.23 25.07
CA LYS A 240 16.59 16.97 26.49
C LYS A 240 16.87 18.17 27.39
N SER A 241 17.80 19.04 27.00
CA SER A 241 18.12 20.27 27.74
C SER A 241 17.14 21.43 27.46
N ASP A 242 16.30 21.29 26.42
CA ASP A 242 15.29 22.31 26.07
C ASP A 242 14.05 22.14 26.96
N PRO A 243 13.57 23.20 27.64
CA PRO A 243 12.36 23.13 28.47
C PRO A 243 11.11 22.62 27.71
N SER A 244 11.04 22.82 26.38
CA SER A 244 9.93 22.35 25.55
C SER A 244 9.88 20.82 25.42
N SER A 245 10.94 20.10 25.81
CA SER A 245 11.00 18.64 25.81
C SER A 245 10.48 18.01 27.11
N SER A 246 9.99 18.80 28.05
CA SER A 246 9.48 18.28 29.33
C SER A 246 8.13 17.56 29.17
N GLY A 247 7.88 16.56 30.03
CA GLY A 247 6.59 15.91 30.16
C GLY A 247 6.37 14.65 29.34
N LEU A 248 7.22 14.38 28.34
CA LEU A 248 7.16 13.13 27.54
C LEU A 248 8.51 12.38 27.59
N GLN A 249 8.45 11.06 27.47
CA GLN A 249 9.65 10.26 27.24
C GLN A 249 10.12 10.44 25.78
N LEU A 250 11.38 10.09 25.50
CA LEU A 250 11.97 10.35 24.19
C LEU A 250 11.33 9.52 23.07
N PHE A 251 11.26 8.20 23.25
CA PHE A 251 10.90 7.22 22.22
C PHE A 251 10.13 6.05 22.82
N GLY A 252 9.15 5.53 22.13
CA GLY A 252 8.48 4.30 22.52
C GLY A 252 7.35 3.84 21.61
N PRO A 253 6.75 2.70 21.97
CA PRO A 253 5.67 2.10 21.21
C PRO A 253 4.31 2.74 21.48
N VAL A 254 3.43 2.66 20.49
CA VAL A 254 1.99 2.75 20.65
C VAL A 254 1.41 1.42 20.23
N ASP A 255 0.87 0.67 21.17
CA ASP A 255 0.27 -0.62 20.93
C ASP A 255 -1.02 -0.49 20.13
N VAL A 256 -1.10 -1.17 19.00
CA VAL A 256 -2.31 -1.28 18.18
C VAL A 256 -3.11 -2.55 18.47
N GLY A 257 -2.60 -3.41 19.38
CA GLY A 257 -3.17 -4.70 19.76
C GLY A 257 -2.47 -5.87 19.09
N GLN A 258 -2.49 -7.04 19.75
CA GLN A 258 -1.84 -8.26 19.27
C GLN A 258 -2.55 -8.86 18.04
N ASP A 259 -3.87 -8.72 17.98
CA ASP A 259 -4.70 -9.25 16.91
C ASP A 259 -5.04 -8.18 15.86
N VAL A 260 -4.12 -7.25 15.63
CA VAL A 260 -4.28 -6.23 14.61
C VAL A 260 -4.44 -6.88 13.23
N LEU A 261 -5.49 -6.49 12.51
CA LEU A 261 -5.64 -6.90 11.11
C LEU A 261 -4.77 -5.98 10.27
N TRP A 262 -3.83 -6.57 9.56
CA TRP A 262 -2.86 -5.83 8.76
C TRP A 262 -2.90 -6.27 7.30
N TRP A 263 -3.39 -5.38 6.43
CA TRP A 263 -3.53 -5.60 5.00
C TRP A 263 -2.49 -4.76 4.25
N ASP A 264 -1.35 -5.39 3.98
CA ASP A 264 -0.28 -4.81 3.16
C ASP A 264 -0.60 -5.04 1.68
N TYR A 265 -0.73 -3.96 0.92
CA TYR A 265 -0.96 -3.98 -0.53
C TYR A 265 0.31 -3.62 -1.32
N GLY A 266 1.46 -3.56 -0.68
CA GLY A 266 2.73 -3.14 -1.29
C GLY A 266 3.35 -4.13 -2.27
N GLN A 267 2.77 -5.33 -2.44
CA GLN A 267 3.24 -6.40 -3.32
C GLN A 267 2.06 -7.04 -4.07
N LEU A 268 2.31 -7.50 -5.30
CA LEU A 268 1.27 -8.09 -6.15
C LEU A 268 0.59 -9.31 -5.50
N LEU A 269 1.38 -10.21 -4.94
CA LEU A 269 0.85 -11.39 -4.24
C LEU A 269 0.05 -11.02 -2.99
N LEU A 270 0.48 -10.00 -2.24
CA LEU A 270 -0.25 -9.52 -1.08
C LEU A 270 -1.52 -8.78 -1.49
N TYR A 271 -1.50 -8.01 -2.58
CA TYR A 271 -2.69 -7.41 -3.16
C TYR A 271 -3.73 -8.49 -3.50
N GLN A 272 -3.32 -9.53 -4.23
CA GLN A 272 -4.19 -10.66 -4.57
C GLN A 272 -4.75 -11.34 -3.31
N LYS A 273 -3.88 -11.74 -2.39
CA LYS A 273 -4.26 -12.43 -1.16
C LYS A 273 -5.24 -11.61 -0.33
N ASN A 274 -4.93 -10.33 -0.09
CA ASN A 274 -5.79 -9.48 0.74
C ASN A 274 -7.11 -9.14 0.06
N THR A 275 -7.13 -8.98 -1.27
CA THR A 275 -8.37 -8.77 -2.01
C THR A 275 -9.26 -10.03 -2.00
N LEU A 276 -8.69 -11.22 -2.22
CA LEU A 276 -9.44 -12.47 -2.21
C LEU A 276 -9.91 -12.91 -0.81
N ARG A 277 -9.43 -12.30 0.30
CA ARG A 277 -10.02 -12.49 1.64
C ARG A 277 -11.52 -12.17 1.69
N LEU A 278 -12.00 -11.28 0.83
CA LEU A 278 -13.42 -10.97 0.71
C LEU A 278 -14.27 -12.15 0.24
N THR A 279 -13.64 -13.23 -0.21
CA THR A 279 -14.33 -14.49 -0.60
C THR A 279 -14.30 -15.55 0.49
N ASP A 280 -13.70 -15.26 1.65
CA ASP A 280 -13.61 -16.20 2.76
C ASP A 280 -14.82 -15.99 3.72
N ASP A 281 -15.24 -17.06 4.40
CA ASP A 281 -16.19 -16.94 5.52
C ASP A 281 -15.42 -16.83 6.84
N SER A 282 -15.00 -15.62 7.18
CA SER A 282 -14.22 -15.36 8.37
C SER A 282 -14.65 -14.08 9.10
N ALA A 283 -14.26 -13.96 10.36
CA ALA A 283 -14.47 -12.72 11.13
C ALA A 283 -13.67 -11.56 10.53
N GLU A 284 -12.48 -11.83 9.99
CA GLU A 284 -11.65 -10.83 9.31
C GLU A 284 -12.34 -10.31 8.04
N THR A 285 -12.96 -11.20 7.25
CA THR A 285 -13.74 -10.82 6.06
C THR A 285 -14.88 -9.87 6.42
N ARG A 286 -15.66 -10.19 7.44
CA ARG A 286 -16.76 -9.32 7.89
C ARG A 286 -16.29 -7.95 8.35
N LEU A 287 -15.14 -7.87 9.02
CA LEU A 287 -14.53 -6.58 9.41
C LEU A 287 -13.99 -5.82 8.20
N MET A 288 -13.45 -6.52 7.21
CA MET A 288 -12.99 -5.93 5.95
C MET A 288 -14.17 -5.34 5.16
N GLU A 289 -15.26 -6.08 5.02
CA GLU A 289 -16.49 -5.60 4.39
C GLU A 289 -17.04 -4.35 5.08
N LEU A 290 -17.14 -4.38 6.40
CA LEU A 290 -17.57 -3.24 7.20
C LEU A 290 -16.65 -2.02 7.01
N PHE A 291 -15.34 -2.24 7.05
CA PHE A 291 -14.35 -1.18 6.86
C PHE A 291 -14.44 -0.58 5.45
N TYR A 292 -14.55 -1.40 4.42
CA TYR A 292 -14.66 -0.93 3.04
C TYR A 292 -16.07 -0.42 2.67
N GLY A 293 -17.06 -0.66 3.51
CA GLY A 293 -18.44 -0.25 3.24
C GLY A 293 -19.06 -1.06 2.10
N ILE A 294 -18.67 -2.32 1.97
CA ILE A 294 -19.20 -3.24 0.96
C ILE A 294 -20.61 -3.65 1.39
N ALA A 295 -21.61 -3.25 0.60
CA ALA A 295 -22.97 -3.76 0.75
C ALA A 295 -23.07 -5.10 0.00
N THR A 296 -23.70 -6.08 0.63
CA THR A 296 -24.14 -7.29 -0.09
C THR A 296 -25.23 -6.88 -1.07
N GLU A 297 -24.90 -6.81 -2.34
CA GLU A 297 -25.88 -6.63 -3.41
C GLU A 297 -26.61 -7.96 -3.66
N ASP A 298 -27.86 -7.90 -4.17
CA ASP A 298 -28.57 -9.10 -4.60
C ASP A 298 -27.76 -9.81 -5.68
N VAL A 299 -27.33 -11.02 -5.37
CA VAL A 299 -26.40 -11.78 -6.19
C VAL A 299 -27.09 -12.25 -7.46
N ALA A 300 -26.59 -11.85 -8.62
CA ALA A 300 -27.09 -12.31 -9.91
C ALA A 300 -26.99 -13.83 -10.05
N ALA A 301 -27.87 -14.44 -10.86
CA ALA A 301 -27.81 -15.87 -11.15
C ALA A 301 -26.43 -16.27 -11.70
N GLY A 302 -25.84 -17.35 -11.16
CA GLY A 302 -24.52 -17.85 -11.56
C GLY A 302 -23.35 -17.28 -10.75
N VAL A 303 -23.61 -16.50 -9.70
CA VAL A 303 -22.61 -16.03 -8.73
C VAL A 303 -22.73 -16.87 -7.46
N ASP A 304 -21.65 -17.44 -7.00
CA ASP A 304 -21.65 -18.21 -5.74
C ASP A 304 -21.70 -17.31 -4.50
N SER A 305 -21.96 -17.89 -3.34
CA SER A 305 -22.07 -17.16 -2.07
C SER A 305 -20.75 -16.60 -1.54
N HIS A 306 -19.64 -16.99 -2.14
CA HIS A 306 -18.29 -16.56 -1.78
C HIS A 306 -17.74 -15.49 -2.72
N SER A 307 -18.40 -15.22 -3.83
CA SER A 307 -17.96 -14.17 -4.75
C SER A 307 -18.52 -12.81 -4.33
N MET A 308 -17.67 -11.79 -4.41
CA MET A 308 -18.05 -10.40 -4.15
C MET A 308 -18.19 -9.65 -5.46
N VAL A 309 -19.36 -9.08 -5.68
CA VAL A 309 -19.65 -8.20 -6.84
C VAL A 309 -20.10 -6.85 -6.32
N SER A 310 -19.44 -5.78 -6.75
CA SER A 310 -19.76 -4.42 -6.31
C SER A 310 -19.70 -3.43 -7.46
N SER A 311 -20.69 -2.52 -7.52
CA SER A 311 -20.81 -1.46 -8.55
C SER A 311 -20.61 -1.96 -9.98
N SER A 312 -21.08 -3.18 -10.27
CA SER A 312 -20.83 -3.86 -11.54
C SER A 312 -22.14 -4.16 -12.29
N SER A 313 -22.06 -4.18 -13.62
CA SER A 313 -23.17 -4.55 -14.51
C SER A 313 -22.81 -5.80 -15.30
N LEU A 314 -23.29 -6.94 -14.86
CA LEU A 314 -23.04 -8.25 -15.44
C LEU A 314 -24.35 -8.81 -16.00
N HIS A 315 -24.42 -9.14 -17.32
CA HIS A 315 -25.62 -9.71 -17.89
C HIS A 315 -25.71 -11.23 -17.65
N THR A 316 -24.60 -11.94 -17.81
CA THR A 316 -24.48 -13.35 -17.44
C THR A 316 -23.18 -13.56 -16.69
N ALA A 317 -23.21 -14.32 -15.61
CA ALA A 317 -22.06 -14.58 -14.77
C ALA A 317 -21.95 -16.06 -14.42
N SER A 318 -20.72 -16.56 -14.32
CA SER A 318 -20.36 -17.82 -13.69
C SER A 318 -19.14 -17.53 -12.82
N LEU A 319 -19.38 -17.21 -11.55
CA LEU A 319 -18.33 -16.77 -10.63
C LEU A 319 -18.17 -17.78 -9.50
N HIS A 320 -16.92 -18.07 -9.19
CA HIS A 320 -16.53 -18.89 -8.06
C HIS A 320 -15.38 -18.21 -7.29
N ARG A 321 -15.64 -17.88 -6.03
CA ARG A 321 -14.65 -17.23 -5.13
C ARG A 321 -13.92 -16.04 -5.78
N SER A 322 -14.66 -15.18 -6.45
CA SER A 322 -14.08 -14.09 -7.24
C SER A 322 -14.53 -12.72 -6.73
N VAL A 323 -13.68 -11.72 -6.93
CA VAL A 323 -13.93 -10.32 -6.56
C VAL A 323 -14.06 -9.48 -7.82
N ILE A 324 -15.24 -8.95 -8.08
CA ILE A 324 -15.56 -8.16 -9.27
C ILE A 324 -16.03 -6.76 -8.85
N VAL A 325 -15.28 -5.73 -9.26
CA VAL A 325 -15.51 -4.35 -8.84
C VAL A 325 -15.57 -3.42 -10.04
N ASN A 326 -16.57 -2.55 -10.08
CA ASN A 326 -16.73 -1.52 -11.11
C ASN A 326 -16.55 -2.08 -12.54
N THR A 327 -17.18 -3.24 -12.81
CA THR A 327 -17.02 -3.98 -14.07
C THR A 327 -18.32 -4.02 -14.86
N ARG A 328 -18.23 -3.76 -16.16
CA ARG A 328 -19.35 -3.86 -17.11
C ARG A 328 -19.05 -4.93 -18.14
N CYS A 329 -19.84 -6.02 -18.11
CA CYS A 329 -19.58 -7.17 -18.97
C CYS A 329 -20.89 -7.87 -19.38
N GLN A 330 -20.98 -8.35 -20.63
CA GLN A 330 -22.14 -9.15 -21.07
C GLN A 330 -22.02 -10.61 -20.60
N HIS A 331 -20.80 -11.15 -20.55
CA HIS A 331 -20.59 -12.53 -20.09
C HIS A 331 -19.24 -12.62 -19.35
N ILE A 332 -19.28 -13.17 -18.13
CA ILE A 332 -18.07 -13.37 -17.32
C ILE A 332 -18.04 -14.78 -16.73
N GLU A 333 -16.92 -15.45 -16.88
CA GLU A 333 -16.55 -16.70 -16.23
C GLU A 333 -15.24 -16.48 -15.45
N ALA A 334 -15.22 -16.72 -14.13
CA ALA A 334 -14.04 -16.47 -13.29
C ALA A 334 -14.02 -17.38 -12.05
N GLU A 335 -12.84 -17.86 -11.70
CA GLU A 335 -12.56 -18.65 -10.50
C GLU A 335 -11.33 -18.09 -9.76
N ASP A 336 -11.45 -17.85 -8.44
CA ASP A 336 -10.39 -17.26 -7.58
C ASP A 336 -9.75 -16.00 -8.23
N THR A 337 -10.56 -15.16 -8.87
CA THR A 337 -10.10 -14.09 -9.78
C THR A 337 -10.47 -12.71 -9.24
N ILE A 338 -9.64 -11.72 -9.56
CA ILE A 338 -9.90 -10.32 -9.26
C ILE A 338 -10.10 -9.55 -10.58
N VAL A 339 -11.24 -8.88 -10.73
CA VAL A 339 -11.56 -8.02 -11.87
C VAL A 339 -11.94 -6.65 -11.36
N VAL A 340 -11.14 -5.63 -11.69
CA VAL A 340 -11.34 -4.26 -11.20
C VAL A 340 -11.34 -3.28 -12.37
N ASN A 341 -12.40 -2.49 -12.46
CA ASN A 341 -12.54 -1.42 -13.44
C ASN A 341 -12.36 -1.93 -14.88
N VAL A 342 -13.22 -2.87 -15.30
CA VAL A 342 -13.15 -3.49 -16.62
C VAL A 342 -14.44 -3.29 -17.39
N THR A 343 -14.34 -2.96 -18.67
CA THR A 343 -15.49 -2.93 -19.60
C THR A 343 -15.17 -3.83 -20.80
N ALA A 344 -15.91 -4.93 -20.91
CA ALA A 344 -15.69 -5.90 -21.96
C ALA A 344 -17.00 -6.58 -22.41
N ARG A 345 -16.98 -7.13 -23.62
CA ARG A 345 -18.10 -7.96 -24.07
C ARG A 345 -18.09 -9.32 -23.36
N ARG A 346 -16.94 -9.96 -23.28
CA ARG A 346 -16.76 -11.26 -22.65
C ARG A 346 -15.44 -11.29 -21.85
N ILE A 347 -15.49 -11.93 -20.69
CA ILE A 347 -14.33 -12.22 -19.87
C ILE A 347 -14.35 -13.71 -19.53
N VAL A 348 -13.25 -14.42 -19.81
CA VAL A 348 -13.00 -15.78 -19.34
C VAL A 348 -11.66 -15.76 -18.63
N ALA A 349 -11.68 -15.82 -17.32
CA ALA A 349 -10.52 -15.63 -16.49
C ALA A 349 -10.07 -16.94 -15.85
N GLY A 350 -8.85 -17.36 -16.11
CA GLY A 350 -8.23 -18.53 -15.47
C GLY A 350 -8.03 -18.30 -13.97
N ARG A 351 -7.98 -19.40 -13.24
CA ARG A 351 -7.87 -19.41 -11.77
C ARG A 351 -6.70 -18.56 -11.27
N GLY A 352 -6.93 -17.76 -10.24
CA GLY A 352 -5.90 -16.94 -9.61
C GLY A 352 -5.43 -15.75 -10.45
N SER A 353 -6.17 -15.38 -11.50
CA SER A 353 -5.79 -14.26 -12.36
C SER A 353 -6.24 -12.90 -11.83
N ILE A 354 -5.65 -11.83 -12.38
CA ILE A 354 -6.03 -10.44 -12.11
C ILE A 354 -6.23 -9.70 -13.42
N LEU A 355 -7.42 -9.11 -13.59
CA LEU A 355 -7.74 -8.23 -14.70
C LEU A 355 -8.03 -6.83 -14.16
N TYR A 356 -7.29 -5.84 -14.61
CA TYR A 356 -7.30 -4.53 -14.01
C TYR A 356 -7.30 -3.41 -15.05
N ASN A 357 -8.32 -2.54 -14.96
CA ASN A 357 -8.42 -1.29 -15.69
C ASN A 357 -8.32 -1.46 -17.23
N ILE A 358 -9.20 -2.29 -17.83
CA ILE A 358 -9.15 -2.62 -19.27
C ILE A 358 -10.50 -2.33 -19.94
N VAL A 359 -10.44 -1.82 -21.15
CA VAL A 359 -11.56 -1.76 -22.09
C VAL A 359 -11.33 -2.70 -23.28
N ASP A 360 -12.35 -3.50 -23.65
CA ASP A 360 -12.32 -4.38 -24.81
C ASP A 360 -13.70 -4.55 -25.44
N SER A 361 -13.89 -4.02 -26.65
CA SER A 361 -15.14 -4.15 -27.40
C SER A 361 -15.15 -5.33 -28.39
N SER A 362 -14.07 -6.12 -28.45
CA SER A 362 -13.94 -7.21 -29.41
C SER A 362 -15.02 -8.28 -29.22
N GLU A 363 -15.37 -8.98 -30.29
CA GLU A 363 -16.31 -10.12 -30.23
C GLU A 363 -15.70 -11.33 -29.51
N GLU A 364 -14.40 -11.48 -29.56
CA GLU A 364 -13.67 -12.57 -28.92
C GLU A 364 -13.58 -12.38 -27.40
N GLY A 365 -13.53 -11.12 -26.94
CA GLY A 365 -13.41 -10.76 -25.55
C GLY A 365 -12.03 -11.09 -24.96
N ILE A 366 -11.95 -10.99 -23.65
CA ILE A 366 -10.71 -11.17 -22.87
C ILE A 366 -10.64 -12.61 -22.35
N LYS A 367 -9.52 -13.29 -22.63
CA LYS A 367 -9.19 -14.60 -22.06
C LYS A 367 -7.88 -14.50 -21.30
N LEU A 368 -7.86 -14.95 -20.04
CA LEU A 368 -6.67 -15.02 -19.21
C LEU A 368 -6.35 -16.48 -18.88
N GLY A 369 -5.04 -16.78 -18.85
CA GLY A 369 -4.53 -18.04 -18.31
C GLY A 369 -4.55 -18.05 -16.77
N GLU A 370 -4.23 -19.21 -16.20
CA GLU A 370 -4.10 -19.37 -14.74
C GLU A 370 -2.98 -18.45 -14.20
N GLY A 371 -3.27 -17.71 -13.14
CA GLY A 371 -2.33 -16.77 -12.51
C GLY A 371 -1.89 -15.61 -13.41
N GLU A 372 -2.52 -15.41 -14.54
CA GLU A 372 -2.20 -14.30 -15.44
C GLU A 372 -2.67 -12.98 -14.86
N VAL A 373 -1.82 -11.96 -14.96
CA VAL A 373 -2.13 -10.57 -14.60
C VAL A 373 -2.16 -9.74 -15.85
N ARG A 374 -3.27 -9.09 -16.13
CA ARG A 374 -3.41 -8.21 -17.30
C ARG A 374 -3.91 -6.84 -16.85
N VAL A 375 -3.19 -5.80 -17.25
CA VAL A 375 -3.42 -4.42 -16.81
C VAL A 375 -3.45 -3.49 -18.01
N GLY A 376 -4.46 -2.65 -18.08
CA GLY A 376 -4.55 -1.56 -19.05
C GLY A 376 -3.87 -0.29 -18.54
N VAL A 377 -3.11 0.35 -19.39
CA VAL A 377 -2.51 1.67 -19.16
C VAL A 377 -3.06 2.63 -20.19
N PHE A 378 -3.77 3.63 -19.75
CA PHE A 378 -4.34 4.66 -20.62
C PHE A 378 -3.34 5.79 -20.84
N SER A 379 -3.29 6.32 -22.04
CA SER A 379 -2.39 7.41 -22.43
C SER A 379 -3.16 8.66 -22.80
N ALA A 380 -2.48 9.79 -22.77
CA ALA A 380 -3.07 11.11 -23.05
C ALA A 380 -3.67 11.24 -24.47
N ASP A 381 -3.26 10.39 -25.42
CA ASP A 381 -3.80 10.31 -26.79
C ASP A 381 -5.08 9.45 -26.90
N SER A 382 -5.66 9.06 -25.78
CA SER A 382 -6.83 8.17 -25.68
C SER A 382 -6.56 6.76 -26.25
N SER A 383 -5.33 6.30 -26.19
CA SER A 383 -4.97 4.89 -26.45
C SER A 383 -4.89 4.09 -25.15
N GLN A 384 -5.03 2.77 -25.28
CA GLN A 384 -4.80 1.82 -24.21
C GLN A 384 -3.64 0.89 -24.58
N MET A 385 -2.67 0.81 -23.71
CA MET A 385 -1.64 -0.23 -23.73
C MET A 385 -2.02 -1.33 -22.75
N VAL A 386 -1.74 -2.59 -23.07
CA VAL A 386 -2.02 -3.73 -22.22
C VAL A 386 -0.72 -4.41 -21.80
N ILE A 387 -0.52 -4.52 -20.49
CA ILE A 387 0.63 -5.21 -19.90
C ILE A 387 0.18 -6.57 -19.39
N THR A 388 0.93 -7.62 -19.72
CA THR A 388 0.73 -8.97 -19.20
C THR A 388 1.86 -9.36 -18.25
N SER A 389 1.51 -9.94 -17.10
CA SER A 389 2.41 -10.44 -16.08
C SER A 389 1.82 -11.69 -15.41
N SER A 390 2.35 -12.11 -14.27
CA SER A 390 1.86 -13.27 -13.53
C SER A 390 1.88 -13.04 -12.02
N THR A 391 0.92 -13.61 -11.30
CA THR A 391 0.88 -13.65 -9.83
C THR A 391 1.96 -14.54 -9.21
N ASN A 392 2.58 -15.43 -10.01
CA ASN A 392 3.67 -16.31 -9.56
C ASN A 392 5.02 -15.58 -9.39
N ILE A 393 5.05 -14.27 -9.59
CA ILE A 393 6.23 -13.44 -9.34
C ILE A 393 6.39 -13.24 -7.84
N ASP A 394 7.22 -14.07 -7.20
CA ASP A 394 7.50 -13.96 -5.77
C ASP A 394 8.47 -12.79 -5.49
N GLY A 395 8.14 -12.00 -4.46
CA GLY A 395 9.02 -10.97 -3.88
C GLY A 395 9.19 -9.70 -4.69
N GLY A 396 8.62 -9.63 -5.87
CA GLY A 396 8.65 -8.43 -6.69
C GLY A 396 10.03 -8.05 -7.18
N ILE A 397 9.99 -7.18 -8.09
CA ILE A 397 11.05 -6.65 -8.90
C ILE A 397 11.86 -5.61 -8.10
N LYS A 398 12.52 -6.00 -7.02
CA LYS A 398 13.19 -5.06 -6.11
C LYS A 398 14.62 -4.72 -6.49
N THR A 399 15.29 -5.57 -7.26
CA THR A 399 16.66 -5.32 -7.74
C THR A 399 16.69 -5.50 -9.25
N ASP A 400 17.54 -4.77 -9.95
CA ASP A 400 17.73 -4.92 -11.40
C ASP A 400 17.96 -6.38 -11.82
N PHE A 401 18.65 -7.13 -10.98
CA PHE A 401 18.92 -8.55 -11.22
C PHE A 401 17.67 -9.43 -11.02
N GLY A 402 16.90 -9.21 -9.96
CA GLY A 402 15.63 -9.91 -9.72
C GLY A 402 14.61 -9.61 -10.80
N TYR A 403 14.56 -8.39 -11.26
CA TYR A 403 13.75 -7.93 -12.36
C TYR A 403 14.01 -8.70 -13.64
N LYS A 404 15.26 -8.67 -14.10
CA LYS A 404 15.67 -9.33 -15.33
C LYS A 404 15.33 -10.82 -15.30
N LYS A 405 15.66 -11.48 -14.20
CA LYS A 405 15.46 -12.92 -14.05
C LYS A 405 13.99 -13.34 -14.04
N ILE A 406 13.13 -12.58 -13.37
CA ILE A 406 11.71 -12.90 -13.25
C ILE A 406 11.00 -12.64 -14.58
N ILE A 407 11.25 -11.52 -15.23
CA ILE A 407 10.67 -11.21 -16.53
C ILE A 407 11.18 -12.17 -17.60
N ASP A 408 12.45 -12.55 -17.60
CA ASP A 408 13.00 -13.56 -18.50
C ASP A 408 12.33 -14.92 -18.31
N ILE A 409 12.02 -15.33 -17.08
CA ILE A 409 11.36 -16.60 -16.80
C ILE A 409 9.90 -16.61 -17.27
N ILE A 410 9.16 -15.53 -17.01
CA ILE A 410 7.71 -15.48 -17.23
C ILE A 410 7.35 -15.06 -18.65
N LEU A 411 8.04 -14.04 -19.18
CA LEU A 411 7.76 -13.45 -20.47
C LEU A 411 8.82 -13.80 -21.53
N GLY A 412 9.91 -14.48 -21.13
CA GLY A 412 11.09 -14.68 -21.99
C GLY A 412 11.78 -13.36 -22.36
N LYS A 413 11.59 -12.29 -21.54
CA LYS A 413 12.05 -10.93 -21.82
C LYS A 413 12.53 -10.25 -20.55
N ASN A 414 13.50 -9.37 -20.68
CA ASN A 414 13.98 -8.53 -19.58
C ASN A 414 13.16 -7.23 -19.49
N TRP A 415 13.45 -6.43 -18.46
CA TRP A 415 12.75 -5.15 -18.22
C TRP A 415 12.76 -4.18 -19.40
N ASP A 416 13.84 -4.19 -20.20
CA ASP A 416 14.01 -3.32 -21.35
C ASP A 416 13.52 -3.94 -22.66
N SER A 417 13.06 -5.19 -22.64
CA SER A 417 12.52 -5.86 -23.84
C SER A 417 11.06 -5.47 -24.07
N PRO A 418 10.60 -5.42 -25.33
CA PRO A 418 9.20 -5.20 -25.63
C PRO A 418 8.30 -6.28 -25.01
N VAL A 419 7.29 -5.87 -24.25
CA VAL A 419 6.32 -6.76 -23.57
C VAL A 419 4.89 -6.53 -24.02
N LEU A 420 4.67 -5.54 -24.89
CA LEU A 420 3.36 -5.16 -25.40
C LEU A 420 3.28 -5.35 -26.91
N SER A 421 2.06 -5.41 -27.40
CA SER A 421 1.78 -5.44 -28.84
C SER A 421 2.29 -4.20 -29.60
N ASN A 422 2.49 -3.09 -28.92
CA ASN A 422 3.03 -1.83 -29.44
C ASN A 422 4.56 -1.74 -29.42
N ALA A 423 5.26 -2.83 -29.14
CA ALA A 423 6.72 -2.92 -29.07
C ALA A 423 7.41 -2.09 -27.96
N MET A 424 6.67 -1.53 -27.01
CA MET A 424 7.26 -0.84 -25.84
C MET A 424 7.84 -1.82 -24.84
N SER A 425 8.94 -1.44 -24.19
CA SER A 425 9.46 -2.18 -23.04
C SER A 425 8.64 -1.91 -21.79
N PHE A 426 8.79 -2.75 -20.78
CA PHE A 426 8.14 -2.55 -19.48
C PHE A 426 8.58 -1.22 -18.83
N ALA A 427 9.86 -0.86 -18.95
CA ALA A 427 10.37 0.43 -18.49
C ALA A 427 9.70 1.60 -19.20
N GLN A 428 9.55 1.54 -20.51
CA GLN A 428 8.89 2.59 -21.29
C GLN A 428 7.42 2.74 -20.91
N VAL A 429 6.70 1.63 -20.72
CA VAL A 429 5.30 1.69 -20.24
C VAL A 429 5.22 2.32 -18.85
N TYR A 430 6.14 1.97 -17.97
CA TYR A 430 6.19 2.50 -16.61
C TYR A 430 6.44 4.01 -16.57
N GLU A 431 7.08 4.56 -17.59
CA GLU A 431 7.39 5.98 -17.73
C GLU A 431 6.45 6.74 -18.69
N ALA A 432 5.59 6.02 -19.41
CA ALA A 432 4.74 6.59 -20.46
C ALA A 432 3.88 7.78 -20.01
N ASN A 433 3.44 7.77 -18.75
CA ASN A 433 2.57 8.80 -18.19
C ASN A 433 3.28 9.64 -17.09
N SER A 434 4.62 9.60 -17.02
CA SER A 434 5.36 10.30 -15.94
C SER A 434 5.08 11.80 -15.87
N ASP A 435 4.84 12.43 -17.02
CA ASP A 435 4.60 13.87 -17.16
C ASP A 435 3.12 14.20 -17.42
N ALA A 436 2.24 13.19 -17.46
CA ALA A 436 0.81 13.42 -17.71
C ALA A 436 0.10 13.92 -16.45
N ASP A 437 -0.91 14.78 -16.64
CA ASP A 437 -1.79 15.18 -15.55
C ASP A 437 -2.73 14.04 -15.15
N PRO A 438 -2.68 13.57 -13.88
CA PRO A 438 -3.48 12.45 -13.43
C PRO A 438 -4.99 12.64 -13.60
N SER A 439 -5.49 13.87 -13.41
CA SER A 439 -6.93 14.16 -13.55
C SER A 439 -7.39 14.03 -14.99
N SER A 440 -6.56 14.47 -15.94
CA SER A 440 -6.82 14.32 -17.37
C SER A 440 -6.83 12.84 -17.79
N LEU A 441 -5.90 12.04 -17.27
CA LEU A 441 -5.88 10.59 -17.55
C LEU A 441 -7.12 9.88 -16.99
N GLU A 442 -7.56 10.25 -15.79
CA GLU A 442 -8.78 9.67 -15.19
C GLU A 442 -10.03 9.99 -16.01
N MET A 443 -10.15 11.22 -16.54
CA MET A 443 -11.25 11.60 -17.44
C MET A 443 -11.20 10.82 -18.76
N ILE A 444 -10.03 10.65 -19.36
CA ILE A 444 -9.84 9.86 -20.58
C ILE A 444 -10.26 8.42 -20.34
N MET A 445 -9.76 7.81 -19.28
CA MET A 445 -10.09 6.45 -18.89
C MET A 445 -11.59 6.27 -18.68
N SER A 446 -12.23 7.10 -17.88
CA SER A 446 -13.67 7.07 -17.62
C SER A 446 -14.47 7.14 -18.93
N LYS A 447 -14.10 8.06 -19.82
CA LYS A 447 -14.75 8.21 -21.13
C LYS A 447 -14.58 6.95 -22.00
N MET A 448 -13.39 6.38 -22.05
CA MET A 448 -13.14 5.16 -22.83
C MET A 448 -13.97 3.98 -22.32
N HIS A 449 -14.16 3.84 -21.02
CA HIS A 449 -15.06 2.82 -20.45
C HIS A 449 -16.52 3.06 -20.86
N ASP A 450 -16.99 4.30 -20.84
CA ASP A 450 -18.37 4.66 -21.23
C ASP A 450 -18.60 4.44 -22.72
N ASP A 451 -17.73 4.95 -23.58
CA ASP A 451 -17.80 4.79 -25.03
C ASP A 451 -17.77 3.30 -25.43
N THR A 452 -16.91 2.50 -24.78
CA THR A 452 -16.83 1.04 -25.01
C THR A 452 -18.11 0.33 -24.61
N TRP A 453 -18.70 0.66 -23.45
CA TRP A 453 -19.96 0.04 -23.02
C TRP A 453 -21.12 0.39 -23.93
N GLU A 454 -21.19 1.65 -24.39
CA GLU A 454 -22.19 2.07 -25.36
C GLU A 454 -22.07 1.29 -26.68
N LEU A 455 -20.85 1.13 -27.20
CA LEU A 455 -20.57 0.36 -28.41
C LEU A 455 -21.03 -1.11 -28.26
N ILE A 456 -20.70 -1.75 -27.13
CA ILE A 456 -21.08 -3.14 -26.82
C ILE A 456 -22.61 -3.28 -26.80
N THR A 457 -23.31 -2.41 -26.09
CA THR A 457 -24.76 -2.51 -25.91
C THR A 457 -25.53 -2.20 -27.19
N ASN A 458 -25.11 -1.20 -27.97
CA ASN A 458 -25.75 -0.86 -29.25
C ASN A 458 -25.57 -1.98 -30.30
N SER A 459 -24.41 -2.61 -30.35
CA SER A 459 -24.18 -3.74 -31.27
C SER A 459 -25.10 -4.95 -30.95
N THR A 460 -25.37 -5.19 -29.67
CA THR A 460 -26.26 -6.27 -29.22
C THR A 460 -27.69 -5.98 -29.55
N ARG A 461 -28.18 -4.74 -29.35
CA ARG A 461 -29.55 -4.32 -29.74
C ARG A 461 -29.77 -4.49 -31.24
N SER A 462 -28.80 -4.07 -32.06
CA SER A 462 -28.89 -4.21 -33.52
C SER A 462 -28.95 -5.67 -33.96
N LYS A 463 -28.18 -6.58 -33.35
CA LYS A 463 -28.22 -8.02 -33.65
C LYS A 463 -29.57 -8.65 -33.23
N SER A 464 -30.10 -8.29 -32.07
CA SER A 464 -31.41 -8.77 -31.58
C SER A 464 -32.52 -8.29 -32.49
N GLN A 465 -32.53 -7.03 -32.93
CA GLN A 465 -33.53 -6.49 -33.83
C GLN A 465 -33.51 -7.18 -35.21
N LYS A 466 -32.33 -7.46 -35.75
CA LYS A 466 -32.18 -8.21 -37.01
C LYS A 466 -32.72 -9.63 -36.88
N ARG A 467 -32.48 -10.30 -35.75
CA ARG A 467 -33.02 -11.65 -35.48
C ARG A 467 -34.55 -11.66 -35.39
N ILE A 468 -35.12 -10.73 -34.64
CA ILE A 468 -36.59 -10.58 -34.56
C ILE A 468 -37.19 -10.33 -35.94
N ASN A 469 -36.61 -9.43 -36.73
CA ASN A 469 -37.09 -9.12 -38.06
C ASN A 469 -36.94 -10.31 -39.03
N SER A 470 -35.97 -11.19 -38.85
CA SER A 470 -35.84 -12.41 -39.64
C SER A 470 -36.80 -13.51 -39.22
N GLU A 471 -37.18 -13.59 -37.93
CA GLU A 471 -38.17 -14.56 -37.41
C GLU A 471 -39.64 -14.16 -37.72
N VAL A 472 -39.92 -12.89 -37.98
CA VAL A 472 -41.25 -12.37 -38.36
C VAL A 472 -41.54 -12.49 -39.88
N GLN A 473 -40.53 -12.85 -40.67
CA GLN A 473 -40.70 -13.04 -42.12
C GLN A 473 -41.00 -14.49 -42.57
N TYR A 474 -41.36 -15.38 -41.63
CA TYR A 474 -41.81 -16.74 -41.92
C TYR A 474 -43.28 -16.95 -41.54
#